data_a2dbe83333a74e91dac946edb558b25f
#
_entry.id   a2dbe83333a74e91dac946edb558b25f
#
_cell.length_a   1.000
_cell.length_b   1.000
_cell.length_c   1.000
_cell.angle_alpha   90.00
_cell.angle_beta   90.00
_cell.angle_gamma   90.00
#
_symmetry.space_group_name_H-M   'P 1'
#
loop_
_entity.id
_entity.type
_entity.pdbx_description
1 polymer ?
#
loop_
_entity_poly.entity_id
_entity_poly.type
_entity_poly.pdbx_seq_one_letter_code
_entity_poly.pdbx_strand_id
1 'polypeptide(L)'
;MRRAPPTAAAFLPSTLTLPTLRNAAASCTGCDLYKNATQTVFGEEPARATLLLVGEQPGDQEDVAGHPFVGPAGRVLDKALKEAGIARNQVYVTNAVKHFKWEPQGKRRKHKKPSAAEVAACR
;
A
#
# COMPACT_ATOMS: atom_id res chain seq x y z
N MET A 1 5.65 32.77 0.98
CA MET A 1 5.25 31.62 0.15
C MET A 1 5.15 30.37 1.00
N ARG A 2 4.00 29.71 0.96
CA ARG A 2 3.85 28.40 1.59
C ARG A 2 4.50 27.36 0.70
N ARG A 3 5.38 26.55 1.29
CA ARG A 3 5.87 25.35 0.61
C ARG A 3 4.70 24.40 0.36
N ALA A 4 4.68 23.79 -0.83
CA ALA A 4 3.79 22.67 -1.09
C ALA A 4 4.04 21.57 -0.05
N PRO A 5 3.02 20.86 0.45
CA PRO A 5 3.23 19.73 1.35
C PRO A 5 4.08 18.66 0.67
N PRO A 6 4.89 17.91 1.42
CA PRO A 6 5.70 16.84 0.85
C PRO A 6 4.83 15.75 0.22
N THR A 7 5.33 15.16 -0.84
CA THR A 7 4.68 14.04 -1.53
C THR A 7 5.71 12.94 -1.81
N ALA A 8 5.23 11.78 -2.21
CA ALA A 8 6.07 10.67 -2.63
C ALA A 8 6.97 11.03 -3.82
N ALA A 9 6.58 12.01 -4.63
CA ALA A 9 7.37 12.46 -5.78
C ALA A 9 8.79 12.88 -5.41
N ALA A 10 8.99 13.44 -4.20
CA ALA A 10 10.33 13.84 -3.72
C ALA A 10 11.24 12.64 -3.42
N PHE A 11 10.68 11.44 -3.32
CA PHE A 11 11.39 10.21 -2.95
C PHE A 11 11.55 9.24 -4.11
N LEU A 12 11.15 9.63 -5.32
CA LEU A 12 11.29 8.78 -6.50
C LEU A 12 12.75 8.55 -6.85
N PRO A 13 13.15 7.31 -7.18
CA PRO A 13 14.50 7.02 -7.64
C PRO A 13 14.71 7.51 -9.09
N SER A 14 15.94 7.60 -9.52
CA SER A 14 16.26 7.98 -10.89
C SER A 14 15.85 6.92 -11.91
N THR A 15 15.82 5.66 -11.52
CA THR A 15 15.40 4.55 -12.36
C THR A 15 14.05 4.04 -11.87
N LEU A 16 13.04 4.02 -12.75
CA LEU A 16 11.66 3.67 -12.40
C LEU A 16 11.38 2.19 -12.74
N THR A 17 11.89 1.28 -11.92
CA THR A 17 11.56 -0.15 -11.97
C THR A 17 10.84 -0.52 -10.67
N LEU A 18 10.11 -1.63 -10.67
CA LEU A 18 9.43 -2.08 -9.44
C LEU A 18 10.41 -2.30 -8.28
N PRO A 19 11.56 -2.97 -8.45
CA PRO A 19 12.53 -3.10 -7.36
C PRO A 19 13.05 -1.77 -6.82
N THR A 20 13.39 -0.82 -7.69
CA THR A 20 13.89 0.50 -7.24
C THR A 20 12.81 1.32 -6.57
N LEU A 21 11.58 1.26 -7.07
CA LEU A 21 10.43 1.93 -6.47
C LEU A 21 10.08 1.33 -5.10
N ARG A 22 10.14 0.01 -4.97
CA ARG A 22 9.94 -0.67 -3.69
C ARG A 22 10.96 -0.24 -2.65
N ASN A 23 12.22 -0.19 -3.03
CA ASN A 23 13.30 0.26 -2.14
C ASN A 23 13.12 1.72 -1.72
N ALA A 24 12.75 2.59 -2.66
CA ALA A 24 12.48 4.00 -2.37
C ALA A 24 11.26 4.17 -1.45
N ALA A 25 10.20 3.40 -1.68
CA ALA A 25 8.98 3.44 -0.87
C ALA A 25 9.23 3.01 0.58
N ALA A 26 10.17 2.09 0.82
CA ALA A 26 10.50 1.59 2.16
C ALA A 26 10.95 2.69 3.12
N SER A 27 11.52 3.77 2.61
CA SER A 27 11.97 4.92 3.40
C SER A 27 11.23 6.21 3.07
N CYS A 28 10.09 6.13 2.38
CA CYS A 28 9.33 7.30 1.98
C CYS A 28 8.71 8.00 3.18
N THR A 29 8.91 9.30 3.28
CA THR A 29 8.34 10.18 4.29
C THR A 29 7.49 11.30 3.66
N GLY A 30 6.89 11.01 2.50
CA GLY A 30 6.11 11.99 1.74
C GLY A 30 4.78 12.40 2.36
N CYS A 31 4.31 11.68 3.36
CA CYS A 31 3.16 12.03 4.19
C CYS A 31 3.41 11.52 5.61
N ASP A 32 2.53 11.84 6.56
CA ASP A 32 2.73 11.47 7.96
C ASP A 32 2.38 10.03 8.30
N LEU A 33 1.82 9.26 7.37
CA LEU A 33 1.37 7.90 7.67
C LEU A 33 2.50 6.93 8.02
N TYR A 34 3.72 7.19 7.56
CA TYR A 34 4.88 6.37 7.88
C TYR A 34 5.20 6.34 9.39
N LYS A 35 4.80 7.37 10.13
CA LYS A 35 5.17 7.54 11.54
C LYS A 35 4.63 6.44 12.46
N ASN A 36 3.42 5.97 12.18
CA ASN A 36 2.73 4.99 13.02
C ASN A 36 2.59 3.62 12.37
N ALA A 37 2.96 3.49 11.11
CA ALA A 37 2.96 2.20 10.42
C ALA A 37 4.19 1.38 10.83
N THR A 38 4.03 0.06 10.86
CA THR A 38 5.15 -0.85 11.13
C THR A 38 6.15 -0.86 9.98
N GLN A 39 5.62 -0.81 8.75
CA GLN A 39 6.43 -0.83 7.54
C GLN A 39 5.62 -0.33 6.34
N THR A 40 6.32 -0.09 5.24
CA THR A 40 5.68 0.17 3.94
C THR A 40 5.16 -1.15 3.36
N VAL A 41 3.93 -1.13 2.85
CA VAL A 41 3.36 -2.24 2.09
C VAL A 41 3.24 -1.77 0.64
N PHE A 42 4.23 -2.08 -0.18
CA PHE A 42 4.35 -1.49 -1.52
C PHE A 42 3.41 -2.13 -2.52
N GLY A 43 3.48 -3.42 -2.68
CA GLY A 43 2.71 -4.19 -3.64
C GLY A 43 3.33 -5.57 -3.80
N GLU A 44 2.66 -6.44 -4.54
CA GLU A 44 3.12 -7.82 -4.72
C GLU A 44 3.03 -8.23 -6.19
N GLU A 45 4.11 -8.85 -6.64
CA GLU A 45 4.34 -9.24 -8.03
C GLU A 45 3.34 -10.27 -8.58
N PRO A 46 3.28 -10.46 -9.89
CA PRO A 46 4.38 -10.29 -10.85
C PRO A 46 4.43 -8.90 -11.52
N ALA A 47 5.65 -8.49 -11.90
CA ALA A 47 5.89 -7.21 -12.57
C ALA A 47 5.21 -7.10 -13.94
N ARG A 48 5.01 -8.24 -14.63
CA ARG A 48 4.38 -8.30 -15.96
C ARG A 48 2.94 -8.76 -15.90
N ALA A 49 2.24 -8.42 -14.84
CA ALA A 49 0.84 -8.74 -14.71
C ALA A 49 0.01 -8.03 -15.79
N THR A 50 -1.01 -8.70 -16.29
CA THR A 50 -1.98 -8.11 -17.23
C THR A 50 -3.14 -7.45 -16.50
N LEU A 51 -3.26 -7.71 -15.20
CA LEU A 51 -4.31 -7.15 -14.35
C LEU A 51 -3.67 -6.53 -13.10
N LEU A 52 -4.05 -5.28 -12.83
CA LEU A 52 -3.62 -4.54 -11.65
C LEU A 52 -4.84 -4.30 -10.77
N LEU A 53 -4.75 -4.70 -9.51
CA LEU A 53 -5.77 -4.44 -8.51
C LEU A 53 -5.23 -3.46 -7.47
N VAL A 54 -5.94 -2.36 -7.27
CA VAL A 54 -5.53 -1.30 -6.36
C VAL A 54 -6.59 -1.14 -5.28
N GLY A 55 -6.22 -1.47 -4.04
CA GLY A 55 -7.04 -1.19 -2.86
C GLY A 55 -6.78 0.20 -2.31
N GLU A 56 -7.40 0.52 -1.18
CA GLU A 56 -7.24 1.84 -0.56
C GLU A 56 -5.96 1.93 0.28
N GLN A 57 -5.79 1.05 1.25
CA GLN A 57 -4.63 1.03 2.13
C GLN A 57 -4.40 -0.35 2.72
N PRO A 58 -3.19 -0.65 3.24
CA PRO A 58 -2.95 -1.86 4.00
C PRO A 58 -3.79 -1.87 5.28
N GLY A 59 -4.20 -3.03 5.75
CA GLY A 59 -4.80 -3.22 7.06
C GLY A 59 -3.76 -3.63 8.10
N ASP A 60 -4.22 -3.99 9.29
CA ASP A 60 -3.37 -4.40 10.41
C ASP A 60 -2.49 -5.61 10.05
N GLN A 61 -3.08 -6.64 9.46
CA GLN A 61 -2.32 -7.85 9.10
C GLN A 61 -1.31 -7.59 7.98
N GLU A 62 -1.66 -6.78 7.00
CA GLU A 62 -0.76 -6.36 5.94
C GLU A 62 0.41 -5.55 6.47
N ASP A 63 0.15 -4.65 7.42
CA ASP A 63 1.18 -3.83 8.05
C ASP A 63 2.22 -4.68 8.80
N VAL A 64 1.77 -5.73 9.47
CA VAL A 64 2.65 -6.67 10.17
C VAL A 64 3.42 -7.55 9.19
N ALA A 65 2.73 -8.10 8.18
CA ALA A 65 3.32 -9.06 7.24
C ALA A 65 4.17 -8.41 6.15
N GLY A 66 3.89 -7.16 5.78
CA GLY A 66 4.56 -6.47 4.68
C GLY A 66 4.04 -6.84 3.29
N HIS A 67 2.92 -7.55 3.21
CA HIS A 67 2.30 -7.99 1.97
C HIS A 67 0.87 -7.47 1.85
N PRO A 68 0.42 -7.05 0.63
CA PRO A 68 -0.95 -6.59 0.44
C PRO A 68 -1.94 -7.75 0.44
N PHE A 69 -3.16 -7.49 0.87
CA PHE A 69 -4.27 -8.43 0.79
C PHE A 69 -4.00 -9.81 1.42
N VAL A 70 -3.50 -9.81 2.64
CA VAL A 70 -3.27 -11.04 3.44
C VAL A 70 -4.25 -11.20 4.60
N GLY A 71 -5.06 -10.19 4.88
CA GLY A 71 -6.08 -10.20 5.93
C GLY A 71 -7.46 -10.62 5.41
N PRO A 72 -8.53 -10.25 6.13
CA PRO A 72 -9.91 -10.63 5.75
C PRO A 72 -10.31 -10.22 4.33
N ALA A 73 -10.01 -8.99 3.94
CA ALA A 73 -10.28 -8.50 2.58
C ALA A 73 -9.47 -9.29 1.53
N GLY A 74 -8.25 -9.69 1.87
CA GLY A 74 -7.41 -10.52 1.00
C GLY A 74 -8.01 -11.90 0.76
N ARG A 75 -8.63 -12.48 1.78
CA ARG A 75 -9.32 -13.78 1.63
C ARG A 75 -10.53 -13.68 0.71
N VAL A 76 -11.28 -12.58 0.79
CA VAL A 76 -12.39 -12.31 -0.13
C VAL A 76 -11.88 -12.15 -1.56
N LEU A 77 -10.79 -11.41 -1.74
CA LEU A 77 -10.15 -11.23 -3.04
C LEU A 77 -9.68 -12.57 -3.62
N ASP A 78 -9.01 -13.39 -2.82
CA ASP A 78 -8.52 -14.70 -3.26
C ASP A 78 -9.67 -15.59 -3.73
N LYS A 79 -10.79 -15.60 -3.01
CA LYS A 79 -11.98 -16.34 -3.39
C LYS A 79 -12.58 -15.84 -4.71
N ALA A 80 -12.68 -14.52 -4.86
CA ALA A 80 -13.19 -13.90 -6.08
C ALA A 80 -12.32 -14.23 -7.30
N LEU A 81 -11.00 -14.15 -7.15
CA LEU A 81 -10.06 -14.50 -8.22
C LEU A 81 -10.17 -15.97 -8.60
N LYS A 82 -10.27 -16.86 -7.63
CA LYS A 82 -10.45 -18.28 -7.88
C LYS A 82 -11.75 -18.57 -8.64
N GLU A 83 -12.85 -17.95 -8.24
CA GLU A 83 -14.13 -18.10 -8.92
C GLU A 83 -14.11 -17.54 -10.35
N ALA A 84 -13.31 -16.49 -10.58
CA ALA A 84 -13.12 -15.91 -11.91
C ALA A 84 -12.13 -16.68 -12.79
N GLY A 85 -11.46 -17.71 -12.24
CA GLY A 85 -10.46 -18.47 -12.96
C GLY A 85 -9.14 -17.74 -13.13
N ILE A 86 -8.85 -16.77 -12.27
CA ILE A 86 -7.63 -15.95 -12.32
C ILE A 86 -6.71 -16.36 -11.15
N ALA A 87 -5.48 -16.76 -11.47
CA ALA A 87 -4.50 -17.08 -10.45
C ALA A 87 -3.93 -15.78 -9.83
N ARG A 88 -3.79 -15.74 -8.50
CA ARG A 88 -3.26 -14.56 -7.80
C ARG A 88 -1.86 -14.16 -8.30
N ASN A 89 -1.03 -15.13 -8.68
CA ASN A 89 0.30 -14.87 -9.20
C ASN A 89 0.32 -14.30 -10.63
N GLN A 90 -0.85 -14.09 -11.24
CA GLN A 90 -1.00 -13.41 -12.54
C GLN A 90 -1.45 -11.96 -12.39
N VAL A 91 -1.69 -11.52 -11.16
CA VAL A 91 -2.25 -10.21 -10.84
C VAL A 91 -1.25 -9.44 -9.98
N TYR A 92 -0.99 -8.17 -10.32
CA TYR A 92 -0.28 -7.27 -9.44
C TYR A 92 -1.27 -6.64 -8.47
N VAL A 93 -1.07 -6.79 -7.18
CA VAL A 93 -1.93 -6.23 -6.14
C VAL A 93 -1.19 -5.16 -5.34
N THR A 94 -1.84 -4.05 -5.08
CA THR A 94 -1.28 -2.93 -4.33
C THR A 94 -2.41 -2.11 -3.69
N ASN A 95 -2.04 -1.03 -3.06
CA ASN A 95 -2.98 -0.05 -2.49
C ASN A 95 -2.58 1.35 -2.92
N ALA A 96 -3.55 2.26 -2.96
CA ALA A 96 -3.30 3.68 -3.25
C ALA A 96 -2.36 4.30 -2.21
N VAL A 97 -2.53 3.94 -0.94
CA VAL A 97 -1.68 4.36 0.18
C VAL A 97 -0.83 3.18 0.62
N LYS A 98 0.47 3.43 0.85
CA LYS A 98 1.45 2.37 1.12
C LYS A 98 1.72 2.14 2.61
N HIS A 99 1.12 2.94 3.49
CA HIS A 99 1.25 2.82 4.94
C HIS A 99 -0.12 2.70 5.61
N PHE A 100 -0.20 1.88 6.65
CA PHE A 100 -1.42 1.66 7.39
C PHE A 100 -1.76 2.86 8.28
N LYS A 101 -2.91 3.48 8.02
CA LYS A 101 -3.47 4.53 8.87
C LYS A 101 -4.41 3.92 9.90
N TRP A 102 -4.13 4.17 11.17
CA TRP A 102 -4.90 3.59 12.26
C TRP A 102 -5.00 4.54 13.46
N GLU A 103 -5.95 4.25 14.32
CA GLU A 103 -6.09 4.89 15.62
C GLU A 103 -6.24 3.83 16.70
N PRO A 104 -5.76 4.07 17.94
CA PRO A 104 -5.91 3.09 18.99
C PRO A 104 -7.38 2.92 19.37
N GLN A 105 -7.79 1.65 19.57
CA GLN A 105 -9.08 1.28 20.12
C GLN A 105 -8.85 0.17 21.12
N GLY A 106 -8.67 0.53 22.40
CA GLY A 106 -8.20 -0.41 23.42
C GLY A 106 -6.82 -0.94 23.03
N LYS A 107 -6.67 -2.27 22.99
CA LYS A 107 -5.43 -2.94 22.58
C LYS A 107 -5.33 -3.15 21.07
N ARG A 108 -6.35 -2.74 20.31
CA ARG A 108 -6.40 -2.93 18.86
C ARG A 108 -6.00 -1.66 18.11
N ARG A 109 -5.48 -1.86 16.91
CA ARG A 109 -5.24 -0.79 15.95
C ARG A 109 -6.43 -0.76 14.99
N LYS A 110 -7.30 0.23 15.18
CA LYS A 110 -8.48 0.39 14.33
C LYS A 110 -8.09 1.11 13.04
N HIS A 111 -8.43 0.51 11.93
CA HIS A 111 -8.31 1.10 10.60
C HIS A 111 -8.99 2.48 10.55
N LYS A 112 -8.31 3.46 10.00
CA LYS A 112 -8.82 4.80 9.78
C LYS A 112 -8.66 5.19 8.31
N LYS A 113 -9.73 5.70 7.71
CA LYS A 113 -9.72 6.05 6.29
C LYS A 113 -8.66 7.13 5.99
N PRO A 114 -7.79 6.92 4.96
CA PRO A 114 -6.87 7.96 4.53
C PRO A 114 -7.62 9.18 4.01
N SER A 115 -7.08 10.37 4.28
CA SER A 115 -7.63 11.60 3.72
C SER A 115 -7.31 11.72 2.23
N ALA A 116 -8.04 12.58 1.53
CA ALA A 116 -7.76 12.88 0.12
C ALA A 116 -6.33 13.41 -0.07
N ALA A 117 -5.84 14.21 0.87
CA ALA A 117 -4.48 14.75 0.84
C ALA A 117 -3.43 13.64 1.01
N GLU A 118 -3.67 12.66 1.88
CA GLU A 118 -2.78 11.52 2.07
C GLU A 118 -2.73 10.62 0.83
N VAL A 119 -3.88 10.35 0.22
CA VAL A 119 -3.94 9.60 -1.04
C VAL A 119 -3.18 10.33 -2.14
N ALA A 120 -3.41 11.63 -2.29
CA ALA A 120 -2.71 12.44 -3.30
C ALA A 120 -1.21 12.49 -3.07
N ALA A 121 -0.76 12.54 -1.82
CA ALA A 121 0.67 12.55 -1.48
C ALA A 121 1.36 11.23 -1.81
N CYS A 122 0.66 10.10 -1.66
CA CYS A 122 1.22 8.76 -1.88
C CYS A 122 1.18 8.30 -3.34
N ARG A 123 0.34 8.93 -4.11
CA ARG A 123 0.08 8.60 -5.53
C ARG A 123 1.29 8.83 -6.43
#